data_ef828bb28cffc467298c427801fdf431
#
_entry.id   ef828bb28cffc467298c427801fdf431
#
_cell.length_a   1.000
_cell.length_b   1.000
_cell.length_c   1.000
_cell.angle_alpha   90.00
_cell.angle_beta   90.00
_cell.angle_gamma   90.00
#
_symmetry.space_group_name_H-M   'P 1'
#
loop_
_entity.id
_entity.type
_entity.pdbx_description
1 polymer ?
#
loop_
_entity_poly.entity_id
_entity_poly.type
_entity_poly.pdbx_seq_one_letter_code
_entity_poly.pdbx_strand_id
1 'polypeptide(L)'
;RQKPNVFRMKLLGAEVRPVTSGNATLKDAMNEALRDWVTNVHDTFYCIGTAAGPHPYPEMVRDFQSVIGREARAQILEREGRLPDAVMACIGGGSNAIGLFHPFLNDEDVKLYGVEAAGFGLDVYNKHAAAINGGKPGVLHGNRTYLLQDEDGQILEGHSISAGLDYPGVGPEHSYLADIGRAKYLSCTDDEALEAFKLCARLEGILPALEPSHALARVGEVAQEIGKRSEEH
;
A
#
# COMPACT_ATOMS: atom_id res chain seq x y z
N ARG A 1 1.88 -18.35 -3.65
CA ARG A 1 1.99 -17.16 -4.52
C ARG A 1 3.44 -16.70 -4.68
N GLN A 2 4.30 -16.81 -3.67
CA GLN A 2 5.68 -16.29 -3.64
C GLN A 2 6.78 -17.23 -4.21
N LYS A 3 6.44 -18.39 -4.78
CA LYS A 3 7.43 -19.36 -5.29
C LYS A 3 8.46 -18.74 -6.27
N PRO A 4 8.09 -17.88 -7.23
CA PRO A 4 9.06 -17.26 -8.13
C PRO A 4 10.06 -16.36 -7.39
N ASN A 5 9.62 -15.61 -6.37
CA ASN A 5 10.49 -14.74 -5.58
C ASN A 5 11.41 -15.57 -4.66
N VAL A 6 10.91 -16.65 -4.06
CA VAL A 6 11.74 -17.59 -3.28
C VAL A 6 12.85 -18.18 -4.16
N PHE A 7 12.52 -18.55 -5.40
CA PHE A 7 13.53 -19.05 -6.34
C PHE A 7 14.60 -17.99 -6.63
N ARG A 8 14.20 -16.74 -6.91
CA ARG A 8 15.14 -15.64 -7.16
C ARG A 8 16.03 -15.33 -5.97
N MET A 9 15.48 -15.31 -4.75
CA MET A 9 16.26 -15.11 -3.52
C MET A 9 17.33 -16.18 -3.36
N LYS A 10 16.97 -17.45 -3.54
CA LYS A 10 17.93 -18.58 -3.46
C LYS A 10 18.99 -18.50 -4.56
N LEU A 11 18.61 -18.10 -5.77
CA LEU A 11 19.54 -17.91 -6.89
C LEU A 11 20.58 -16.81 -6.59
N LEU A 12 20.18 -15.78 -5.85
CA LEU A 12 21.06 -14.71 -5.39
C LEU A 12 21.88 -15.08 -4.14
N GLY A 13 21.75 -16.29 -3.64
CA GLY A 13 22.51 -16.79 -2.49
C GLY A 13 21.89 -16.48 -1.13
N ALA A 14 20.67 -15.93 -1.09
CA ALA A 14 20.00 -15.67 0.18
C ALA A 14 19.44 -16.96 0.80
N GLU A 15 19.53 -17.06 2.13
CA GLU A 15 18.83 -18.08 2.90
C GLU A 15 17.35 -17.68 3.01
N VAL A 16 16.44 -18.57 2.64
CA VAL A 16 15.01 -18.36 2.76
C VAL A 16 14.44 -19.27 3.85
N ARG A 17 13.92 -18.66 4.92
CA ARG A 17 13.27 -19.35 6.03
C ARG A 17 11.75 -19.22 5.88
N PRO A 18 11.05 -20.28 5.43
CA PRO A 18 9.60 -20.23 5.30
C PRO A 18 8.93 -20.24 6.68
N VAL A 19 8.01 -19.30 6.90
CA VAL A 19 7.18 -19.26 8.11
C VAL A 19 5.93 -20.09 7.85
N THR A 20 5.79 -21.17 8.62
CA THR A 20 4.68 -22.14 8.52
C THR A 20 3.76 -22.09 9.73
N SER A 21 4.09 -21.27 10.73
CA SER A 21 3.25 -21.02 11.91
C SER A 21 2.10 -20.06 11.56
N GLY A 22 1.04 -20.06 12.37
CA GLY A 22 -0.15 -19.27 12.11
C GLY A 22 -0.84 -19.71 10.82
N ASN A 23 -1.26 -18.76 10.02
CA ASN A 23 -1.94 -18.99 8.73
C ASN A 23 -1.01 -18.83 7.53
N ALA A 24 0.30 -18.76 7.78
CA ALA A 24 1.35 -18.56 6.76
C ALA A 24 1.12 -17.29 5.91
N THR A 25 0.67 -16.21 6.55
CA THR A 25 0.41 -14.91 5.93
C THR A 25 1.61 -13.97 6.02
N LEU A 26 1.53 -12.81 5.35
CA LEU A 26 2.54 -11.75 5.49
C LEU A 26 2.68 -11.27 6.94
N LYS A 27 1.57 -11.17 7.68
CA LYS A 27 1.57 -10.82 9.11
C LYS A 27 2.42 -11.81 9.93
N ASP A 28 2.27 -13.11 9.69
CA ASP A 28 3.03 -14.14 10.40
C ASP A 28 4.52 -14.08 10.07
N ALA A 29 4.86 -13.83 8.80
CA ALA A 29 6.24 -13.64 8.35
C ALA A 29 6.89 -12.40 9.01
N MET A 30 6.16 -11.29 9.12
CA MET A 30 6.65 -10.09 9.81
C MET A 30 6.83 -10.32 11.31
N ASN A 31 5.92 -11.03 11.96
CA ASN A 31 6.05 -11.40 13.36
C ASN A 31 7.32 -12.22 13.62
N GLU A 32 7.61 -13.17 12.74
CA GLU A 32 8.80 -14.01 12.89
C GLU A 32 10.09 -13.22 12.62
N ALA A 33 10.11 -12.38 11.60
CA ALA A 33 11.24 -11.50 11.31
C ALA A 33 11.55 -10.56 12.50
N LEU A 34 10.53 -9.99 13.14
CA LEU A 34 10.68 -9.14 14.33
C LEU A 34 11.22 -9.95 15.53
N ARG A 35 10.74 -11.18 15.76
CA ARG A 35 11.26 -12.04 16.83
C ARG A 35 12.72 -12.40 16.60
N ASP A 36 13.09 -12.79 15.39
CA ASP A 36 14.47 -13.12 15.02
C ASP A 36 15.38 -11.90 15.23
N TRP A 37 14.97 -10.74 14.74
CA TRP A 37 15.72 -9.51 14.91
C TRP A 37 15.94 -9.11 16.38
N VAL A 38 14.88 -9.11 17.20
CA VAL A 38 14.98 -8.76 18.63
C VAL A 38 15.91 -9.74 19.37
N THR A 39 15.87 -11.01 18.99
CA THR A 39 16.75 -12.05 19.57
C THR A 39 18.21 -11.83 19.18
N ASN A 40 18.48 -11.37 17.97
CA ASN A 40 19.81 -11.26 17.39
C ASN A 40 20.21 -9.79 17.11
N VAL A 41 19.68 -8.84 17.89
CA VAL A 41 19.80 -7.39 17.63
C VAL A 41 21.25 -6.87 17.58
N HIS A 42 22.19 -7.60 18.20
CA HIS A 42 23.61 -7.18 18.28
C HIS A 42 24.38 -7.39 16.96
N ASP A 43 23.94 -8.28 16.11
CA ASP A 43 24.65 -8.67 14.89
C ASP A 43 23.74 -8.75 13.65
N THR A 44 22.45 -8.42 13.82
CA THR A 44 21.44 -8.53 12.77
C THR A 44 20.77 -7.19 12.48
N PHE A 45 20.81 -6.76 11.23
CA PHE A 45 20.08 -5.58 10.75
C PHE A 45 18.69 -5.98 10.24
N TYR A 46 17.66 -5.32 10.75
CA TYR A 46 16.29 -5.52 10.28
C TYR A 46 16.00 -4.66 9.06
N CYS A 47 15.89 -5.28 7.90
CA CYS A 47 15.55 -4.62 6.65
C CYS A 47 14.07 -4.87 6.32
N ILE A 48 13.21 -3.90 6.64
CA ILE A 48 11.78 -3.97 6.38
C ILE A 48 11.43 -3.29 5.06
N GLY A 49 10.51 -3.88 4.29
CA GLY A 49 10.07 -3.38 2.99
C GLY A 49 8.72 -2.65 3.00
N THR A 50 8.14 -2.38 4.18
CA THR A 50 6.86 -1.66 4.29
C THR A 50 6.97 -0.48 5.25
N ALA A 51 6.10 0.54 5.08
CA ALA A 51 6.06 1.75 5.91
C ALA A 51 5.31 1.55 7.24
N ALA A 52 5.32 0.34 7.78
CA ALA A 52 4.72 -0.04 9.05
C ALA A 52 5.80 -0.47 10.06
N GLY A 53 5.44 -0.55 11.34
CA GLY A 53 6.35 -0.95 12.40
C GLY A 53 6.66 0.19 13.38
N PRO A 54 7.50 -0.06 14.41
CA PRO A 54 7.85 0.95 15.39
C PRO A 54 8.70 2.07 14.78
N HIS A 55 8.69 3.24 15.40
CA HIS A 55 9.64 4.30 15.02
C HIS A 55 11.08 3.79 15.18
N PRO A 56 12.01 4.08 14.25
CA PRO A 56 11.87 5.00 13.10
C PRO A 56 11.51 4.33 11.75
N TYR A 57 11.13 3.07 11.71
CA TYR A 57 10.96 2.33 10.45
C TYR A 57 9.98 2.96 9.46
N PRO A 58 8.77 3.44 9.85
CA PRO A 58 7.88 4.12 8.91
C PRO A 58 8.54 5.31 8.21
N GLU A 59 9.25 6.14 8.98
CA GLU A 59 9.96 7.31 8.48
C GLU A 59 11.11 6.93 7.56
N MET A 60 11.95 5.96 7.96
CA MET A 60 13.05 5.46 7.13
C MET A 60 12.55 4.93 5.79
N VAL A 61 11.51 4.12 5.81
CA VAL A 61 10.93 3.55 4.59
C VAL A 61 10.33 4.64 3.71
N ARG A 62 9.59 5.60 4.28
CA ARG A 62 9.10 6.78 3.56
C ARG A 62 10.25 7.51 2.87
N ASP A 63 11.30 7.84 3.59
CA ASP A 63 12.41 8.64 3.08
C ASP A 63 13.14 7.92 1.93
N PHE A 64 13.40 6.63 2.05
CA PHE A 64 13.99 5.83 0.98
C PHE A 64 13.04 5.70 -0.23
N GLN A 65 11.76 5.50 -0.02
CA GLN A 65 10.77 5.39 -1.08
C GLN A 65 10.42 6.75 -1.72
N SER A 66 10.74 7.87 -1.09
CA SER A 66 10.46 9.21 -1.62
C SER A 66 11.18 9.52 -2.94
N VAL A 67 12.15 8.71 -3.34
CA VAL A 67 12.72 8.77 -4.69
C VAL A 67 11.63 8.67 -5.77
N ILE A 68 10.61 7.83 -5.55
CA ILE A 68 9.47 7.65 -6.46
C ILE A 68 8.78 9.00 -6.72
N GLY A 69 8.39 9.70 -5.67
CA GLY A 69 7.66 10.96 -5.80
C GLY A 69 8.56 12.11 -6.27
N ARG A 70 9.83 12.14 -5.86
CA ARG A 70 10.78 13.15 -6.36
C ARG A 70 10.99 13.05 -7.87
N GLU A 71 11.20 11.84 -8.38
CA GLU A 71 11.35 11.59 -9.81
C GLU A 71 10.06 11.87 -10.58
N ALA A 72 8.91 11.38 -10.07
CA ALA A 72 7.60 11.64 -10.68
C ALA A 72 7.31 13.15 -10.77
N ARG A 73 7.60 13.91 -9.70
CA ARG A 73 7.42 15.36 -9.66
C ARG A 73 8.31 16.07 -10.68
N ALA A 74 9.59 15.71 -10.77
CA ALA A 74 10.50 16.29 -11.73
C ALA A 74 10.10 15.97 -13.18
N GLN A 75 9.75 14.73 -13.46
CA GLN A 75 9.35 14.27 -14.80
C GLN A 75 8.06 14.92 -15.28
N ILE A 76 7.04 15.09 -14.43
CA ILE A 76 5.80 15.74 -14.84
C ILE A 76 5.99 17.23 -15.10
N LEU A 77 6.80 17.92 -14.27
CA LEU A 77 7.16 19.32 -14.49
C LEU A 77 7.93 19.52 -15.80
N GLU A 78 8.84 18.61 -16.13
CA GLU A 78 9.58 18.65 -17.39
C GLU A 78 8.67 18.46 -18.61
N ARG A 79 7.70 17.54 -18.53
CA ARG A 79 6.83 17.18 -19.64
C ARG A 79 5.66 18.14 -19.86
N GLU A 80 5.02 18.54 -18.76
CA GLU A 80 3.75 19.29 -18.79
C GLU A 80 3.89 20.75 -18.34
N GLY A 81 5.05 21.15 -17.80
CA GLY A 81 5.29 22.51 -17.29
C GLY A 81 4.52 22.85 -16.02
N ARG A 82 3.76 21.91 -15.45
CA ARG A 82 2.96 22.07 -14.23
C ARG A 82 2.94 20.79 -13.39
N LEU A 83 2.50 20.91 -12.13
CA LEU A 83 2.23 19.75 -11.29
C LEU A 83 0.95 19.03 -11.75
N PRO A 84 0.81 17.73 -11.43
CA PRO A 84 -0.39 16.98 -11.75
C PRO A 84 -1.56 17.43 -10.87
N ASP A 85 -2.79 17.27 -11.36
CA ASP A 85 -3.99 17.55 -10.57
C ASP A 85 -4.18 16.51 -9.45
N ALA A 86 -3.69 15.29 -9.67
CA ALA A 86 -3.70 14.22 -8.68
C ALA A 86 -2.54 13.24 -8.85
N VAL A 87 -2.16 12.59 -7.76
CA VAL A 87 -1.32 11.39 -7.75
C VAL A 87 -2.06 10.25 -7.05
N MET A 88 -1.90 9.04 -7.57
CA MET A 88 -2.63 7.86 -7.09
C MET A 88 -1.71 6.65 -6.95
N ALA A 89 -1.90 5.88 -5.88
CA ALA A 89 -1.16 4.64 -5.67
C ALA A 89 -2.01 3.60 -4.93
N CYS A 90 -1.71 2.32 -5.15
CA CYS A 90 -2.29 1.23 -4.36
C CYS A 90 -1.69 1.18 -2.96
N ILE A 91 -2.50 0.75 -1.99
CA ILE A 91 -2.14 0.69 -0.57
C ILE A 91 -2.32 -0.72 -0.01
N GLY A 92 -1.21 -1.34 0.41
CA GLY A 92 -1.17 -2.41 1.39
C GLY A 92 -0.60 -1.85 2.68
N GLY A 93 0.66 -2.16 3.03
CA GLY A 93 1.37 -1.43 4.08
C GLY A 93 1.67 0.03 3.73
N GLY A 94 1.70 0.38 2.45
CA GLY A 94 1.68 1.75 1.94
C GLY A 94 3.04 2.36 1.63
N SER A 95 4.11 1.58 1.49
CA SER A 95 5.47 2.12 1.24
C SER A 95 5.59 2.84 -0.10
N ASN A 96 5.06 2.26 -1.18
CA ASN A 96 5.07 2.90 -2.50
C ASN A 96 4.25 4.19 -2.51
N ALA A 97 3.09 4.17 -1.86
CA ALA A 97 2.18 5.29 -1.82
C ALA A 97 2.74 6.46 -1.01
N ILE A 98 3.30 6.21 0.19
CA ILE A 98 3.91 7.29 0.97
C ILE A 98 5.14 7.85 0.27
N GLY A 99 5.92 6.99 -0.42
CA GLY A 99 7.04 7.44 -1.24
C GLY A 99 6.62 8.34 -2.39
N LEU A 100 5.49 8.05 -3.03
CA LEU A 100 4.90 8.92 -4.05
C LEU A 100 4.34 10.21 -3.43
N PHE A 101 3.58 10.12 -2.33
CA PHE A 101 2.85 11.24 -1.74
C PHE A 101 3.75 12.25 -1.07
N HIS A 102 4.79 11.79 -0.39
CA HIS A 102 5.62 12.64 0.48
C HIS A 102 6.15 13.90 -0.21
N PRO A 103 6.71 13.87 -1.43
CA PRO A 103 7.15 15.08 -2.13
C PRO A 103 6.03 16.02 -2.60
N PHE A 104 4.76 15.59 -2.53
CA PHE A 104 3.58 16.39 -2.90
C PHE A 104 2.75 16.83 -1.69
N LEU A 105 3.16 16.50 -0.44
CA LEU A 105 2.37 16.81 0.75
C LEU A 105 2.08 18.30 0.93
N ASN A 106 3.03 19.15 0.56
CA ASN A 106 2.92 20.61 0.67
C ASN A 106 2.27 21.27 -0.56
N ASP A 107 2.02 20.53 -1.63
CA ASP A 107 1.33 21.02 -2.83
C ASP A 107 -0.19 20.80 -2.63
N GLU A 108 -0.89 21.75 -1.98
CA GLU A 108 -2.29 21.60 -1.57
C GLU A 108 -3.25 21.38 -2.76
N ASP A 109 -2.90 21.90 -3.93
CA ASP A 109 -3.66 21.73 -5.16
C ASP A 109 -3.55 20.32 -5.75
N VAL A 110 -2.47 19.58 -5.42
CA VAL A 110 -2.30 18.19 -5.85
C VAL A 110 -3.08 17.26 -4.94
N LYS A 111 -4.07 16.58 -5.48
CA LYS A 111 -4.89 15.61 -4.73
C LYS A 111 -4.15 14.29 -4.60
N LEU A 112 -4.24 13.67 -3.41
CA LEU A 112 -3.57 12.40 -3.11
C LEU A 112 -4.64 11.31 -2.94
N TYR A 113 -4.53 10.24 -3.73
CA TYR A 113 -5.46 9.11 -3.66
C TYR A 113 -4.73 7.81 -3.37
N GLY A 114 -5.07 7.18 -2.25
CA GLY A 114 -4.68 5.80 -1.94
C GLY A 114 -5.80 4.83 -2.32
N VAL A 115 -5.49 3.68 -2.90
CA VAL A 115 -6.50 2.68 -3.24
C VAL A 115 -6.19 1.37 -2.53
N GLU A 116 -7.06 1.00 -1.60
CA GLU A 116 -6.99 -0.22 -0.80
C GLU A 116 -7.68 -1.40 -1.50
N ALA A 117 -7.29 -2.62 -1.14
CA ALA A 117 -7.90 -3.84 -1.66
C ALA A 117 -9.20 -4.15 -0.90
N ALA A 118 -10.33 -4.01 -1.58
CA ALA A 118 -11.64 -4.39 -1.05
C ALA A 118 -11.97 -5.89 -1.23
N GLY A 119 -11.07 -6.68 -1.82
CA GLY A 119 -11.28 -8.12 -1.97
C GLY A 119 -12.61 -8.46 -2.63
N PHE A 120 -13.49 -9.13 -1.90
CA PHE A 120 -14.86 -9.44 -2.36
C PHE A 120 -15.90 -8.38 -2.01
N GLY A 121 -15.51 -7.27 -1.37
CA GLY A 121 -16.36 -6.17 -0.93
C GLY A 121 -16.11 -5.81 0.53
N LEU A 122 -16.25 -4.53 0.89
CA LEU A 122 -16.05 -4.04 2.27
C LEU A 122 -17.09 -4.59 3.25
N ASP A 123 -18.26 -4.91 2.77
CA ASP A 123 -19.38 -5.48 3.50
C ASP A 123 -19.26 -7.00 3.73
N VAL A 124 -18.29 -7.65 3.07
CA VAL A 124 -18.07 -9.09 3.23
C VAL A 124 -17.06 -9.32 4.36
N TYR A 125 -17.56 -9.81 5.49
CA TYR A 125 -16.75 -10.03 6.69
C TYR A 125 -15.47 -10.82 6.40
N ASN A 126 -14.34 -10.29 6.83
CA ASN A 126 -13.02 -10.90 6.73
C ASN A 126 -12.61 -11.32 5.29
N LYS A 127 -13.05 -10.53 4.27
CA LYS A 127 -12.80 -10.81 2.86
C LYS A 127 -12.25 -9.61 2.09
N HIS A 128 -11.66 -8.65 2.80
CA HIS A 128 -10.96 -7.48 2.24
C HIS A 128 -9.69 -7.18 3.05
N ALA A 129 -8.84 -6.28 2.53
CA ALA A 129 -7.63 -5.79 3.20
C ALA A 129 -7.61 -4.24 3.30
N ALA A 130 -8.77 -3.60 3.20
CA ALA A 130 -8.93 -2.16 3.30
C ALA A 130 -8.94 -1.73 4.78
N ALA A 131 -7.78 -1.40 5.34
CA ALA A 131 -7.63 -1.08 6.75
C ALA A 131 -8.18 0.30 7.12
N ILE A 132 -8.05 1.31 6.25
CA ILE A 132 -8.58 2.66 6.47
C ILE A 132 -10.08 2.68 6.28
N ASN A 133 -10.58 2.09 5.18
CA ASN A 133 -12.01 2.13 4.85
C ASN A 133 -12.87 1.13 5.65
N GLY A 134 -12.29 0.02 6.10
CA GLY A 134 -13.04 -1.05 6.77
C GLY A 134 -12.52 -1.43 8.15
N GLY A 135 -11.44 -0.82 8.62
CA GLY A 135 -10.81 -1.13 9.90
C GLY A 135 -11.12 -0.12 11.00
N LYS A 136 -10.42 -0.28 12.12
CA LYS A 136 -10.51 0.58 13.31
C LYS A 136 -9.10 0.90 13.81
N PRO A 137 -8.91 2.03 14.53
CA PRO A 137 -7.63 2.32 15.19
C PRO A 137 -7.22 1.23 16.18
N GLY A 138 -5.95 0.83 16.13
CA GLY A 138 -5.39 -0.17 17.03
C GLY A 138 -3.86 -0.21 16.95
N VAL A 139 -3.25 -1.26 17.48
CA VAL A 139 -1.79 -1.44 17.48
C VAL A 139 -1.43 -2.75 16.79
N LEU A 140 -0.56 -2.66 15.79
CA LEU A 140 -0.04 -3.80 15.04
C LEU A 140 1.45 -3.58 14.76
N HIS A 141 2.28 -4.61 14.96
CA HIS A 141 3.72 -4.55 14.70
C HIS A 141 4.44 -3.33 15.31
N GLY A 142 3.98 -2.88 16.50
CA GLY A 142 4.62 -1.79 17.24
C GLY A 142 4.27 -0.38 16.80
N ASN A 143 3.28 -0.19 15.93
CA ASN A 143 2.74 1.13 15.59
C ASN A 143 1.22 1.20 15.78
N ARG A 144 0.74 2.40 16.15
CA ARG A 144 -0.69 2.71 16.17
C ARG A 144 -1.13 3.10 14.76
N THR A 145 -2.17 2.44 14.27
CA THR A 145 -2.66 2.61 12.91
C THR A 145 -4.11 2.14 12.77
N TYR A 146 -4.73 2.33 11.62
CA TYR A 146 -5.94 1.61 11.25
C TYR A 146 -5.61 0.16 10.90
N LEU A 147 -6.42 -0.77 11.40
CA LEU A 147 -6.24 -2.20 11.14
C LEU A 147 -7.57 -2.96 11.19
N LEU A 148 -7.59 -4.10 10.54
CA LEU A 148 -8.72 -5.03 10.57
C LEU A 148 -8.68 -5.80 11.89
N GLN A 149 -9.71 -5.63 12.70
CA GLN A 149 -9.85 -6.30 14.00
C GLN A 149 -11.34 -6.58 14.30
N ASP A 150 -11.57 -7.62 15.06
CA ASP A 150 -12.91 -7.96 15.57
C ASP A 150 -13.28 -7.10 16.79
N GLU A 151 -14.42 -7.43 17.44
CA GLU A 151 -14.94 -6.71 18.61
C GLU A 151 -14.05 -6.88 19.84
N ASP A 152 -13.31 -8.00 19.92
CA ASP A 152 -12.38 -8.31 21.01
C ASP A 152 -10.96 -7.75 20.73
N GLY A 153 -10.76 -7.04 19.62
CA GLY A 153 -9.48 -6.48 19.21
C GLY A 153 -8.51 -7.49 18.59
N GLN A 154 -8.98 -8.70 18.25
CA GLN A 154 -8.17 -9.68 17.56
C GLN A 154 -7.99 -9.29 16.10
N ILE A 155 -6.77 -9.42 15.59
CA ILE A 155 -6.43 -9.05 14.21
C ILE A 155 -7.07 -10.03 13.24
N LEU A 156 -7.90 -9.50 12.35
CA LEU A 156 -8.49 -10.26 11.25
C LEU A 156 -7.49 -10.43 10.12
N GLU A 157 -7.66 -11.47 9.33
CA GLU A 157 -6.86 -11.68 8.13
C GLU A 157 -7.33 -10.76 7.00
N GLY A 158 -6.36 -10.12 6.35
CA GLY A 158 -6.64 -9.42 5.11
C GLY A 158 -6.86 -10.42 3.96
N HIS A 159 -7.70 -10.04 3.00
CA HIS A 159 -7.85 -10.76 1.75
C HIS A 159 -7.67 -9.82 0.56
N SER A 160 -6.84 -10.24 -0.39
CA SER A 160 -6.71 -9.64 -1.72
C SER A 160 -6.21 -10.70 -2.70
N ILE A 161 -6.64 -10.60 -3.95
CA ILE A 161 -6.05 -11.37 -5.06
C ILE A 161 -4.58 -11.03 -5.22
N SER A 162 -4.19 -9.81 -4.86
CA SER A 162 -2.82 -9.31 -4.87
C SER A 162 -2.10 -9.68 -3.57
N ALA A 163 -0.97 -10.38 -3.68
CA ALA A 163 -0.18 -10.78 -2.53
C ALA A 163 0.46 -9.59 -1.78
N GLY A 164 0.69 -8.47 -2.47
CA GLY A 164 1.27 -7.27 -1.88
C GLY A 164 0.27 -6.38 -1.16
N LEU A 165 -1.04 -6.67 -1.26
CA LEU A 165 -2.12 -5.86 -0.66
C LEU A 165 -2.96 -6.62 0.37
N ASP A 166 -2.54 -7.80 0.83
CA ASP A 166 -3.29 -8.61 1.81
C ASP A 166 -2.88 -8.35 3.28
N TYR A 167 -2.23 -7.23 3.56
CA TYR A 167 -1.84 -6.83 4.90
C TYR A 167 -3.02 -6.24 5.67
N PRO A 168 -3.28 -6.69 6.93
CA PRO A 168 -4.47 -6.27 7.69
C PRO A 168 -4.37 -4.88 8.33
N GLY A 169 -3.29 -4.16 8.12
CA GLY A 169 -3.05 -2.81 8.62
C GLY A 169 -2.49 -1.90 7.54
N VAL A 170 -2.10 -0.70 7.92
CA VAL A 170 -1.50 0.30 7.02
C VAL A 170 -0.41 1.07 7.75
N GLY A 171 0.46 1.74 7.03
CA GLY A 171 1.47 2.63 7.63
C GLY A 171 0.83 3.76 8.45
N PRO A 172 1.40 4.13 9.61
CA PRO A 172 0.80 5.13 10.50
C PRO A 172 0.69 6.51 9.86
N GLU A 173 1.57 6.87 8.93
CA GLU A 173 1.48 8.13 8.18
C GLU A 173 0.24 8.17 7.28
N HIS A 174 -0.14 7.05 6.66
CA HIS A 174 -1.38 6.97 5.90
C HIS A 174 -2.61 7.17 6.77
N SER A 175 -2.63 6.56 7.96
CA SER A 175 -3.70 6.79 8.95
C SER A 175 -3.81 8.27 9.31
N TYR A 176 -2.69 8.93 9.57
CA TYR A 176 -2.65 10.36 9.86
C TYR A 176 -3.14 11.21 8.67
N LEU A 177 -2.69 10.91 7.45
CA LEU A 177 -3.12 11.64 6.25
C LEU A 177 -4.62 11.46 5.96
N ALA A 178 -5.19 10.31 6.32
CA ALA A 178 -6.64 10.08 6.28
C ALA A 178 -7.37 10.95 7.31
N ASP A 179 -6.91 10.93 8.56
CA ASP A 179 -7.53 11.67 9.68
C ASP A 179 -7.56 13.19 9.44
N ILE A 180 -6.49 13.75 8.88
CA ILE A 180 -6.42 15.19 8.58
C ILE A 180 -7.04 15.56 7.20
N GLY A 181 -7.53 14.57 6.45
CA GLY A 181 -8.13 14.79 5.12
C GLY A 181 -7.15 15.22 4.02
N ARG A 182 -5.83 15.06 4.23
CA ARG A 182 -4.84 15.40 3.19
C ARG A 182 -4.82 14.42 2.03
N ALA A 183 -5.07 13.16 2.30
CA ALA A 183 -5.21 12.10 1.29
C ALA A 183 -6.59 11.45 1.40
N LYS A 184 -7.19 11.14 0.24
CA LYS A 184 -8.43 10.38 0.14
C LYS A 184 -8.11 8.92 -0.14
N TYR A 185 -8.78 8.03 0.59
CA TYR A 185 -8.59 6.60 0.42
C TYR A 185 -9.83 5.98 -0.19
N LEU A 186 -9.64 5.36 -1.34
CA LEU A 186 -10.64 4.61 -2.09
C LEU A 186 -10.39 3.12 -1.90
N SER A 187 -11.33 2.31 -2.33
CA SER A 187 -11.20 0.86 -2.32
C SER A 187 -11.53 0.27 -3.68
N CYS A 188 -10.97 -0.90 -4.00
CA CYS A 188 -11.14 -1.59 -5.25
C CYS A 188 -11.27 -3.11 -4.98
N THR A 189 -12.27 -3.75 -5.55
CA THR A 189 -12.47 -5.18 -5.46
C THR A 189 -11.50 -5.96 -6.34
N ASP A 190 -11.37 -7.27 -6.08
CA ASP A 190 -10.53 -8.16 -6.87
C ASP A 190 -10.96 -8.19 -8.35
N ASP A 191 -12.26 -8.21 -8.61
CA ASP A 191 -12.82 -8.23 -9.98
C ASP A 191 -12.55 -6.91 -10.71
N GLU A 192 -12.75 -5.75 -10.06
CA GLU A 192 -12.43 -4.44 -10.64
C GLU A 192 -10.93 -4.32 -10.96
N ALA A 193 -10.06 -4.82 -10.09
CA ALA A 193 -8.61 -4.83 -10.33
C ALA A 193 -8.24 -5.70 -11.54
N LEU A 194 -8.88 -6.87 -11.71
CA LEU A 194 -8.66 -7.73 -12.88
C LEU A 194 -9.15 -7.10 -14.18
N GLU A 195 -10.29 -6.40 -14.15
CA GLU A 195 -10.76 -5.67 -15.34
C GLU A 195 -9.83 -4.51 -15.70
N ALA A 196 -9.34 -3.76 -14.71
CA ALA A 196 -8.36 -2.70 -14.93
C ALA A 196 -7.03 -3.24 -15.47
N PHE A 197 -6.56 -4.40 -14.96
CA PHE A 197 -5.40 -5.11 -15.51
C PHE A 197 -5.56 -5.40 -17.00
N LYS A 198 -6.69 -6.00 -17.38
CA LYS A 198 -6.99 -6.33 -18.79
C LYS A 198 -7.12 -5.08 -19.66
N LEU A 199 -7.74 -4.02 -19.12
CA LEU A 199 -7.92 -2.76 -19.83
C LEU A 199 -6.56 -2.10 -20.11
N CYS A 200 -5.70 -1.99 -19.11
CA CYS A 200 -4.34 -1.47 -19.26
C CYS A 200 -3.54 -2.25 -20.29
N ALA A 201 -3.59 -3.58 -20.23
CA ALA A 201 -2.91 -4.43 -21.20
C ALA A 201 -3.38 -4.19 -22.65
N ARG A 202 -4.68 -3.98 -22.85
CA ARG A 202 -5.24 -3.73 -24.19
C ARG A 202 -4.97 -2.33 -24.73
N LEU A 203 -5.02 -1.31 -23.88
CA LEU A 203 -4.91 0.09 -24.31
C LEU A 203 -3.45 0.57 -24.37
N GLU A 204 -2.63 0.13 -23.43
CA GLU A 204 -1.26 0.62 -23.26
C GLU A 204 -0.19 -0.41 -23.67
N GLY A 205 -0.58 -1.66 -23.90
CA GLY A 205 0.37 -2.75 -24.15
C GLY A 205 1.23 -3.11 -22.93
N ILE A 206 0.83 -2.66 -21.73
CA ILE A 206 1.54 -2.88 -20.48
C ILE A 206 0.82 -3.96 -19.68
N LEU A 207 1.57 -4.95 -19.19
CA LEU A 207 1.07 -5.95 -18.22
C LEU A 207 1.41 -5.48 -16.81
N PRO A 208 0.53 -4.74 -16.10
CA PRO A 208 0.81 -4.25 -14.77
C PRO A 208 0.82 -5.41 -13.76
N ALA A 209 1.42 -5.21 -12.58
CA ALA A 209 1.16 -6.11 -11.46
C ALA A 209 -0.28 -5.95 -10.94
N LEU A 210 -0.77 -6.91 -10.16
CA LEU A 210 -2.12 -6.83 -9.60
C LEU A 210 -2.25 -5.69 -8.59
N GLU A 211 -1.16 -5.36 -7.89
CA GLU A 211 -1.11 -4.25 -6.94
C GLU A 211 -1.52 -2.92 -7.61
N PRO A 212 -0.79 -2.39 -8.61
CA PRO A 212 -1.17 -1.13 -9.25
C PRO A 212 -2.48 -1.22 -10.03
N SER A 213 -2.95 -2.42 -10.40
CA SER A 213 -4.25 -2.59 -11.06
C SER A 213 -5.41 -2.12 -10.19
N HIS A 214 -5.29 -2.19 -8.85
CA HIS A 214 -6.28 -1.62 -7.92
C HIS A 214 -6.36 -0.09 -8.08
N ALA A 215 -5.22 0.59 -8.18
CA ALA A 215 -5.20 2.03 -8.42
C ALA A 215 -5.73 2.38 -9.82
N LEU A 216 -5.31 1.64 -10.86
CA LEU A 216 -5.78 1.85 -12.23
C LEU A 216 -7.30 1.74 -12.36
N ALA A 217 -7.95 0.89 -11.57
CA ALA A 217 -9.41 0.75 -11.57
C ALA A 217 -10.15 2.05 -11.17
N ARG A 218 -9.51 2.95 -10.46
CA ARG A 218 -10.09 4.21 -9.97
C ARG A 218 -9.69 5.45 -10.78
N VAL A 219 -8.75 5.32 -11.72
CA VAL A 219 -8.25 6.47 -12.50
C VAL A 219 -9.38 7.18 -13.26
N GLY A 220 -10.26 6.43 -13.92
CA GLY A 220 -11.37 7.02 -14.70
C GLY A 220 -12.36 7.79 -13.83
N GLU A 221 -12.71 7.27 -12.65
CA GLU A 221 -13.58 7.91 -11.67
C GLU A 221 -12.97 9.24 -11.17
N VAL A 222 -11.70 9.18 -10.74
CA VAL A 222 -10.99 10.34 -10.22
C VAL A 222 -10.78 11.40 -11.31
N ALA A 223 -10.45 11.01 -12.53
CA ALA A 223 -10.32 11.95 -13.65
C ALA A 223 -11.62 12.69 -13.95
N GLN A 224 -12.77 12.00 -13.88
CA GLN A 224 -14.08 12.64 -14.05
C GLN A 224 -14.43 13.56 -12.88
N GLU A 225 -14.09 13.20 -11.64
CA GLU A 225 -14.29 14.06 -10.47
C GLU A 225 -13.50 15.38 -10.61
N ILE A 226 -12.24 15.30 -11.04
CA ILE A 226 -11.37 16.45 -11.24
C ILE A 226 -11.85 17.30 -12.42
N GLY A 227 -12.19 16.67 -13.55
CA GLY A 227 -12.68 17.37 -14.75
C GLY A 227 -13.95 18.18 -14.48
N LYS A 228 -14.92 17.66 -13.74
CA LYS A 228 -16.14 18.38 -13.36
C LYS A 228 -15.87 19.64 -12.52
N ARG A 229 -14.88 19.58 -11.61
CA ARG A 229 -14.50 20.73 -10.79
C ARG A 229 -13.81 21.85 -11.57
N SER A 230 -13.11 21.52 -12.66
CA SER A 230 -12.47 22.51 -13.52
C SER A 230 -13.45 23.22 -14.44
N GLU A 231 -14.66 22.69 -14.64
CA GLU A 231 -15.74 23.32 -15.40
C GLU A 231 -16.60 24.26 -14.54
N GLU A 232 -16.54 24.19 -13.21
CA GLU A 232 -17.29 25.02 -12.26
C GLU A 232 -16.55 26.33 -11.86
N HIS A 233 -15.35 26.55 -12.37
CA HIS A 233 -14.51 27.74 -12.16
C HIS A 233 -14.16 28.43 -13.46
#